data_d6d3594248796a555d80a0f4e17e359c
#
_entry.id   d6d3594248796a555d80a0f4e17e359c
#
_cell.length_a   1.000
_cell.length_b   1.000
_cell.length_c   1.000
_cell.angle_alpha   90.00
_cell.angle_beta   90.00
_cell.angle_gamma   90.00
#
_symmetry.space_group_name_H-M   'P 1'
#
loop_
_entity.id
_entity.type
_entity.pdbx_description
1 polymer ?
#
loop_
_entity_poly.entity_id
_entity_poly.type
_entity_poly.pdbx_seq_one_letter_code
_entity_poly.pdbx_strand_id
1 'polypeptide(L)'
;MPTFVSNAPLSAGADTNIRAALVRFQRGDDRVPRAVRPVIEESWQRCLRSGVDPVMPHAVRSAAPERSGSKLAQELLDASQAVMTPARTALRGCGTMLILADAAGMVLRTDGDDNALAAAQGVGLTCGSNWSEAARGTSGLGTSLYLGSALHVHGPEHYCRTHQSWTCSASVVRDPVDEGVLGALSVAGPSDAFDPHLFPLVLASAAGVRAALAEREDLRRKRLLEHALAMLSRRSTTGLMLFDRRGRLVTADARARSALASLGAADDGALAARIVALDVFAGPEVSVAQMPFWLRGQWVEAVIADDERVGTIVKFPGALQVGADRE
;
A
#
# COMPACT_ATOMS: atom_id res chain seq x y z
N MET A 1 2.30 -17.91 1.97
CA MET A 1 0.94 -18.27 2.36
C MET A 1 0.43 -17.20 3.31
N PRO A 2 -0.73 -16.56 3.10
CA PRO A 2 -1.27 -15.62 4.08
C PRO A 2 -1.60 -16.39 5.36
N THR A 3 -0.95 -16.03 6.45
CA THR A 3 -1.23 -16.59 7.78
C THR A 3 -2.59 -16.03 8.22
N PHE A 4 -3.64 -16.85 8.13
CA PHE A 4 -4.94 -16.50 8.69
C PHE A 4 -4.83 -16.51 10.21
N VAL A 5 -4.87 -15.35 10.82
CA VAL A 5 -5.03 -15.24 12.27
C VAL A 5 -6.48 -15.59 12.58
N SER A 6 -6.69 -16.56 13.47
CA SER A 6 -8.01 -17.10 13.87
C SER A 6 -8.99 -15.96 14.19
N ASN A 7 -10.13 -15.92 13.47
CA ASN A 7 -11.20 -14.93 13.59
C ASN A 7 -12.45 -15.53 14.23
N ALA A 8 -12.29 -16.40 15.23
CA ALA A 8 -13.45 -16.93 15.97
C ALA A 8 -14.24 -15.75 16.62
N PRO A 9 -15.56 -15.69 16.46
CA PRO A 9 -16.37 -14.67 17.14
C PRO A 9 -16.22 -14.80 18.64
N LEU A 10 -15.92 -13.68 19.30
CA LEU A 10 -15.78 -13.64 20.76
C LEU A 10 -17.18 -13.62 21.40
N SER A 11 -17.38 -14.38 22.46
CA SER A 11 -18.62 -14.35 23.25
C SER A 11 -18.66 -13.08 24.11
N ALA A 12 -19.86 -12.62 24.48
CA ALA A 12 -20.03 -11.43 25.35
C ALA A 12 -19.24 -11.51 26.67
N GLY A 13 -19.03 -12.72 27.21
CA GLY A 13 -18.18 -12.93 28.40
C GLY A 13 -16.69 -12.74 28.10
N ALA A 14 -16.25 -12.96 26.85
CA ALA A 14 -14.87 -12.72 26.44
C ALA A 14 -14.56 -11.21 26.41
N ASP A 15 -15.48 -10.37 25.98
CA ASP A 15 -15.32 -8.91 25.90
C ASP A 15 -15.00 -8.28 27.25
N THR A 16 -15.71 -8.71 28.30
CA THR A 16 -15.46 -8.24 29.67
C THR A 16 -14.05 -8.60 30.14
N ASN A 17 -13.60 -9.82 29.84
CA ASN A 17 -12.28 -10.29 30.21
C ASN A 17 -11.17 -9.55 29.44
N ILE A 18 -11.35 -9.30 28.13
CA ILE A 18 -10.39 -8.58 27.30
C ILE A 18 -10.31 -7.12 27.75
N ARG A 19 -11.45 -6.47 28.04
CA ARG A 19 -11.49 -5.10 28.57
C ARG A 19 -10.76 -4.97 29.90
N ALA A 20 -10.99 -5.90 30.83
CA ALA A 20 -10.29 -5.94 32.10
C ALA A 20 -8.79 -6.18 31.94
N ALA A 21 -8.39 -7.03 31.00
CA ALA A 21 -7.00 -7.28 30.66
C ALA A 21 -6.31 -6.03 30.11
N LEU A 22 -6.94 -5.33 29.17
CA LEU A 22 -6.40 -4.10 28.59
C LEU A 22 -6.21 -3.01 29.66
N VAL A 23 -7.19 -2.82 30.55
CA VAL A 23 -7.08 -1.82 31.64
C VAL A 23 -5.91 -2.12 32.56
N ARG A 24 -5.68 -3.39 32.91
CA ARG A 24 -4.52 -3.81 33.72
C ARG A 24 -3.22 -3.59 32.95
N PHE A 25 -3.16 -4.02 31.68
CA PHE A 25 -2.00 -3.83 30.81
C PHE A 25 -1.59 -2.34 30.71
N GLN A 26 -2.55 -1.43 30.50
CA GLN A 26 -2.31 0.01 30.44
C GLN A 26 -1.82 0.61 31.76
N ARG A 27 -2.01 -0.10 32.90
CA ARG A 27 -1.50 0.27 34.23
C ARG A 27 -0.14 -0.37 34.57
N GLY A 28 0.46 -1.08 33.63
CA GLY A 28 1.78 -1.71 33.80
C GLY A 28 1.75 -3.16 34.29
N ASP A 29 0.61 -3.85 34.24
CA ASP A 29 0.53 -5.29 34.50
C ASP A 29 0.80 -6.07 33.21
N ASP A 30 1.99 -6.62 33.02
CA ASP A 30 2.42 -7.35 31.83
C ASP A 30 1.75 -8.73 31.70
N ARG A 31 0.92 -9.15 32.67
CA ARG A 31 0.21 -10.44 32.64
C ARG A 31 -1.04 -10.34 31.80
N VAL A 32 -0.90 -10.63 30.48
CA VAL A 32 -2.06 -10.68 29.58
C VAL A 32 -2.71 -12.08 29.64
N PRO A 33 -4.02 -12.18 29.91
CA PRO A 33 -4.71 -13.48 29.93
C PRO A 33 -4.68 -14.15 28.54
N ARG A 34 -4.68 -15.48 28.51
CA ARG A 34 -4.78 -16.29 27.26
C ARG A 34 -6.03 -15.99 26.43
N ALA A 35 -7.00 -15.30 26.98
CA ALA A 35 -8.20 -14.85 26.25
C ALA A 35 -7.90 -13.76 25.21
N VAL A 36 -6.78 -13.05 25.34
CA VAL A 36 -6.33 -12.06 24.35
C VAL A 36 -5.52 -12.77 23.27
N ARG A 37 -5.84 -12.54 22.04
CA ARG A 37 -5.10 -13.11 20.90
C ARG A 37 -3.66 -12.58 20.88
N PRO A 38 -2.64 -13.42 20.61
CA PRO A 38 -1.23 -12.99 20.62
C PRO A 38 -0.96 -11.76 19.72
N VAL A 39 -1.58 -11.73 18.55
CA VAL A 39 -1.44 -10.59 17.61
C VAL A 39 -1.96 -9.27 18.20
N ILE A 40 -2.98 -9.32 19.05
CA ILE A 40 -3.54 -8.15 19.73
C ILE A 40 -2.64 -7.74 20.89
N GLU A 41 -2.15 -8.69 21.68
CA GLU A 41 -1.19 -8.43 22.74
C GLU A 41 0.08 -7.77 22.23
N GLU A 42 0.66 -8.30 21.15
CA GLU A 42 1.83 -7.71 20.49
C GLU A 42 1.55 -6.28 19.99
N SER A 43 0.34 -6.04 19.45
CA SER A 43 -0.09 -4.70 19.04
C SER A 43 -0.21 -3.76 20.25
N TRP A 44 -0.79 -4.20 21.36
CA TRP A 44 -0.86 -3.40 22.59
C TRP A 44 0.54 -3.02 23.11
N GLN A 45 1.49 -3.95 23.05
CA GLN A 45 2.89 -3.69 23.43
C GLN A 45 3.54 -2.63 22.52
N ARG A 46 3.27 -2.66 21.21
CA ARG A 46 3.74 -1.62 20.28
C ARG A 46 3.10 -0.27 20.57
N CYS A 47 1.80 -0.24 20.83
CA CYS A 47 1.08 0.99 21.19
C CYS A 47 1.66 1.65 22.45
N LEU A 48 1.91 0.83 23.48
CA LEU A 48 2.52 1.32 24.72
C LEU A 48 3.92 1.90 24.49
N ARG A 49 4.77 1.19 23.74
CA ARG A 49 6.12 1.66 23.39
C ARG A 49 6.13 2.92 22.54
N SER A 50 5.13 3.08 21.67
CA SER A 50 4.97 4.27 20.82
C SER A 50 4.30 5.44 21.54
N GLY A 51 3.93 5.29 22.83
CA GLY A 51 3.30 6.35 23.60
C GLY A 51 1.88 6.71 23.16
N VAL A 52 1.15 5.76 22.57
CA VAL A 52 -0.25 6.00 22.17
C VAL A 52 -1.09 6.24 23.41
N ASP A 53 -1.79 7.39 23.48
CA ASP A 53 -2.71 7.71 24.57
C ASP A 53 -4.00 6.89 24.45
N PRO A 54 -4.30 5.99 25.41
CA PRO A 54 -5.52 5.18 25.36
C PRO A 54 -6.82 5.99 25.55
N VAL A 55 -6.73 7.24 25.99
CA VAL A 55 -7.89 8.12 26.26
C VAL A 55 -8.07 9.19 25.17
N MET A 56 -7.22 9.19 24.14
CA MET A 56 -7.22 10.17 23.07
C MET A 56 -8.65 10.42 22.52
N PRO A 57 -9.20 11.62 22.64
CA PRO A 57 -10.63 11.86 22.36
C PRO A 57 -10.96 11.86 20.87
N HIS A 58 -10.08 12.37 20.00
CA HIS A 58 -10.36 12.50 18.56
C HIS A 58 -9.10 12.38 17.72
N ALA A 59 -9.25 11.94 16.45
CA ALA A 59 -8.19 12.01 15.48
C ALA A 59 -7.86 13.47 15.16
N VAL A 60 -6.63 13.87 15.44
CA VAL A 60 -6.14 15.14 14.92
C VAL A 60 -6.04 14.97 13.40
N ARG A 61 -6.80 15.78 12.66
CA ARG A 61 -6.57 15.89 11.22
C ARG A 61 -5.11 16.30 11.04
N SER A 62 -4.34 15.47 10.35
CA SER A 62 -2.98 15.87 9.99
C SER A 62 -3.07 17.18 9.22
N ALA A 63 -2.33 18.19 9.64
CA ALA A 63 -2.22 19.45 8.93
C ALA A 63 -1.47 19.32 7.59
N ALA A 64 -1.07 18.10 7.21
CA ALA A 64 -0.37 17.80 5.97
C ALA A 64 -1.33 17.25 4.90
N PRO A 65 -2.05 18.09 4.13
CA PRO A 65 -2.81 17.67 2.97
C PRO A 65 -1.90 17.14 1.84
N GLU A 66 -0.58 17.32 1.96
CA GLU A 66 0.39 17.03 0.90
C GLU A 66 0.51 15.54 0.54
N ARG A 67 0.23 14.61 1.49
CA ARG A 67 0.33 13.17 1.20
C ARG A 67 -0.92 12.59 0.54
N SER A 68 -2.11 13.14 0.79
CA SER A 68 -3.34 12.74 0.08
C SER A 68 -3.31 13.08 -1.42
N GLY A 69 -2.44 14.00 -1.84
CA GLY A 69 -2.21 14.37 -3.24
C GLY A 69 -1.09 13.59 -3.92
N SER A 70 -0.52 12.57 -3.29
CA SER A 70 0.51 11.78 -3.97
C SER A 70 -0.08 11.03 -5.17
N LYS A 71 0.68 10.94 -6.26
CA LYS A 71 0.27 10.18 -7.47
C LYS A 71 -0.09 8.74 -7.13
N LEU A 72 0.59 8.14 -6.15
CA LEU A 72 0.32 6.76 -5.71
C LEU A 72 -1.01 6.65 -4.96
N ALA A 73 -1.34 7.62 -4.10
CA ALA A 73 -2.64 7.67 -3.43
C ALA A 73 -3.78 7.85 -4.44
N GLN A 74 -3.58 8.70 -5.46
CA GLN A 74 -4.55 8.88 -6.55
C GLN A 74 -4.75 7.59 -7.34
N GLU A 75 -3.68 6.87 -7.67
CA GLU A 75 -3.77 5.60 -8.38
C GLU A 75 -4.56 4.55 -7.57
N LEU A 76 -4.33 4.47 -6.26
CA LEU A 76 -5.05 3.59 -5.37
C LEU A 76 -6.55 3.98 -5.28
N LEU A 77 -6.85 5.29 -5.18
CA LEU A 77 -8.22 5.81 -5.22
C LEU A 77 -8.93 5.41 -6.51
N ASP A 78 -8.29 5.62 -7.65
CA ASP A 78 -8.87 5.30 -8.97
C ASP A 78 -9.10 3.80 -9.16
N ALA A 79 -8.17 2.96 -8.71
CA ALA A 79 -8.32 1.50 -8.76
C ALA A 79 -9.43 1.01 -7.82
N SER A 80 -9.65 1.70 -6.69
CA SER A 80 -10.68 1.33 -5.72
C SER A 80 -12.11 1.65 -6.16
N GLN A 81 -12.32 2.52 -7.15
CA GLN A 81 -13.66 2.99 -7.54
C GLN A 81 -14.59 1.85 -7.96
N ALA A 82 -14.08 0.88 -8.73
CA ALA A 82 -14.85 -0.27 -9.20
C ALA A 82 -15.37 -1.15 -8.05
N VAL A 83 -14.69 -1.13 -6.90
CA VAL A 83 -15.02 -1.91 -5.69
C VAL A 83 -15.88 -1.07 -4.73
N MET A 84 -15.46 0.16 -4.42
CA MET A 84 -16.10 0.99 -3.40
C MET A 84 -17.48 1.51 -3.85
N THR A 85 -17.65 1.80 -5.12
CA THR A 85 -18.94 2.33 -5.61
C THR A 85 -20.09 1.33 -5.47
N PRO A 86 -19.96 0.05 -5.87
CA PRO A 86 -20.99 -0.96 -5.60
C PRO A 86 -21.19 -1.25 -4.11
N ALA A 87 -20.08 -1.30 -3.36
CA ALA A 87 -20.10 -1.57 -1.93
C ALA A 87 -20.89 -0.50 -1.14
N ARG A 88 -20.82 0.77 -1.53
CA ARG A 88 -21.65 1.83 -0.96
C ARG A 88 -23.13 1.49 -0.98
N THR A 89 -23.62 0.97 -2.12
CA THR A 89 -25.03 0.59 -2.27
C THR A 89 -25.36 -0.66 -1.44
N ALA A 90 -24.45 -1.64 -1.41
CA ALA A 90 -24.65 -2.89 -0.67
C ALA A 90 -24.61 -2.69 0.86
N LEU A 91 -23.85 -1.72 1.36
CA LEU A 91 -23.72 -1.43 2.80
C LEU A 91 -24.78 -0.46 3.34
N ARG A 92 -25.64 0.07 2.48
CA ARG A 92 -26.70 0.99 2.93
C ARG A 92 -27.70 0.26 3.84
N GLY A 93 -27.94 0.81 5.03
CA GLY A 93 -28.79 0.19 6.05
C GLY A 93 -28.13 -0.92 6.87
N CYS A 94 -26.85 -1.25 6.60
CA CYS A 94 -26.12 -2.27 7.35
C CYS A 94 -25.35 -1.72 8.58
N GLY A 95 -25.41 -0.40 8.85
CA GLY A 95 -24.67 0.21 9.96
C GLY A 95 -23.15 0.11 9.85
N THR A 96 -22.62 -0.14 8.66
CA THR A 96 -21.18 -0.32 8.41
C THR A 96 -20.66 0.55 7.27
N MET A 97 -19.36 0.81 7.27
CA MET A 97 -18.68 1.63 6.28
C MET A 97 -17.42 0.97 5.74
N LEU A 98 -17.05 1.34 4.51
CA LEU A 98 -15.77 1.04 3.89
C LEU A 98 -14.81 2.21 4.07
N ILE A 99 -13.54 1.87 4.31
CA ILE A 99 -12.45 2.82 4.47
C ILE A 99 -11.31 2.37 3.58
N LEU A 100 -10.77 3.30 2.78
CA LEU A 100 -9.52 3.12 2.05
C LEU A 100 -8.46 4.01 2.67
N ALA A 101 -7.29 3.45 2.96
CA ALA A 101 -6.13 4.21 3.41
C ALA A 101 -4.88 3.85 2.61
N ASP A 102 -3.92 4.75 2.56
CA ASP A 102 -2.59 4.50 1.99
C ASP A 102 -1.71 3.67 2.94
N ALA A 103 -0.50 3.33 2.49
CA ALA A 103 0.46 2.53 3.26
C ALA A 103 0.93 3.22 4.56
N ALA A 104 0.79 4.54 4.68
CA ALA A 104 1.11 5.30 5.88
C ALA A 104 -0.08 5.37 6.87
N GLY A 105 -1.24 4.81 6.50
CA GLY A 105 -2.46 4.83 7.31
C GLY A 105 -3.28 6.13 7.17
N MET A 106 -2.98 6.96 6.16
CA MET A 106 -3.80 8.13 5.85
C MET A 106 -5.08 7.69 5.16
N VAL A 107 -6.23 8.04 5.74
CA VAL A 107 -7.54 7.74 5.16
C VAL A 107 -7.74 8.56 3.89
N LEU A 108 -7.89 7.87 2.76
CA LEU A 108 -8.07 8.46 1.44
C LEU A 108 -9.55 8.62 1.09
N ARG A 109 -10.38 7.64 1.47
CA ARG A 109 -11.81 7.63 1.18
C ARG A 109 -12.57 6.84 2.23
N THR A 110 -13.78 7.31 2.54
CA THR A 110 -14.77 6.60 3.35
C THR A 110 -16.09 6.57 2.58
N ASP A 111 -16.80 5.43 2.65
CA ASP A 111 -18.08 5.23 1.97
C ASP A 111 -18.91 4.20 2.73
N GLY A 112 -20.26 4.25 2.67
CA GLY A 112 -21.07 3.26 3.35
C GLY A 112 -22.39 3.80 3.90
N ASP A 113 -22.84 3.26 5.03
CA ASP A 113 -24.06 3.67 5.72
C ASP A 113 -23.91 5.05 6.36
N ASP A 114 -24.91 5.91 6.23
CA ASP A 114 -24.88 7.30 6.70
C ASP A 114 -24.71 7.37 8.23
N ASN A 115 -25.32 6.44 9.01
CA ASN A 115 -25.17 6.41 10.46
C ASN A 115 -23.77 5.97 10.85
N ALA A 116 -23.19 4.99 10.15
CA ALA A 116 -21.82 4.56 10.38
C ALA A 116 -20.83 5.68 10.06
N LEU A 117 -21.02 6.42 8.96
CA LEU A 117 -20.21 7.58 8.59
C LEU A 117 -20.31 8.70 9.62
N ALA A 118 -21.51 8.99 10.13
CA ALA A 118 -21.70 9.99 11.18
C ALA A 118 -21.01 9.58 12.51
N ALA A 119 -21.15 8.30 12.92
CA ALA A 119 -20.47 7.76 14.10
C ALA A 119 -18.94 7.80 13.93
N ALA A 120 -18.42 7.52 12.74
CA ALA A 120 -17.00 7.57 12.42
C ALA A 120 -16.41 8.98 12.59
N GLN A 121 -17.17 10.03 12.22
CA GLN A 121 -16.76 11.41 12.46
C GLN A 121 -16.57 11.68 13.96
N GLY A 122 -17.40 11.09 14.83
CA GLY A 122 -17.31 11.20 16.27
C GLY A 122 -16.00 10.64 16.86
N VAL A 123 -15.39 9.66 16.22
CA VAL A 123 -14.06 9.11 16.60
C VAL A 123 -12.92 9.63 15.72
N GLY A 124 -13.22 10.58 14.82
CA GLY A 124 -12.25 11.20 13.93
C GLY A 124 -11.78 10.30 12.78
N LEU A 125 -12.55 9.29 12.41
CA LEU A 125 -12.29 8.43 11.26
C LEU A 125 -12.87 9.08 9.99
N THR A 126 -12.09 9.98 9.42
CA THR A 126 -12.49 10.80 8.25
C THR A 126 -11.36 10.88 7.24
N CYS A 127 -11.68 11.24 5.99
CA CYS A 127 -10.66 11.50 4.98
C CYS A 127 -9.63 12.51 5.49
N GLY A 128 -8.34 12.22 5.25
CA GLY A 128 -7.20 13.03 5.70
C GLY A 128 -6.79 12.78 7.17
N SER A 129 -7.43 11.86 7.90
CA SER A 129 -6.98 11.46 9.23
C SER A 129 -5.96 10.31 9.15
N ASN A 130 -4.97 10.31 10.06
CA ASN A 130 -3.98 9.23 10.16
C ASN A 130 -4.49 8.14 11.11
N TRP A 131 -4.63 6.92 10.58
CA TRP A 131 -5.07 5.72 11.30
C TRP A 131 -4.02 4.62 11.33
N SER A 132 -2.74 4.98 11.23
CA SER A 132 -1.65 4.03 11.52
C SER A 132 -1.72 3.54 12.97
N GLU A 133 -1.18 2.36 13.24
CA GLU A 133 -1.13 1.80 14.61
C GLU A 133 -0.41 2.74 15.59
N ALA A 134 0.67 3.38 15.15
CA ALA A 134 1.41 4.35 15.97
C ALA A 134 0.60 5.62 16.30
N ALA A 135 -0.36 6.01 15.45
CA ALA A 135 -1.18 7.19 15.66
C ALA A 135 -2.47 6.91 16.43
N ARG A 136 -3.06 5.71 16.27
CA ARG A 136 -4.41 5.39 16.74
C ARG A 136 -4.51 4.11 17.54
N GLY A 137 -3.39 3.48 17.80
CA GLY A 137 -3.34 2.21 18.50
C GLY A 137 -3.89 1.05 17.67
N THR A 138 -4.09 -0.07 18.35
CA THR A 138 -4.64 -1.28 17.75
C THR A 138 -5.98 -1.01 17.10
N SER A 139 -6.07 -1.27 15.80
CA SER A 139 -7.27 -1.14 14.99
C SER A 139 -7.20 -2.08 13.79
N GLY A 140 -8.34 -2.42 13.18
CA GLY A 140 -8.32 -3.24 11.97
C GLY A 140 -7.40 -2.66 10.90
N LEU A 141 -7.55 -1.37 10.60
CA LEU A 141 -6.79 -0.68 9.56
C LEU A 141 -5.29 -0.56 9.90
N GLY A 142 -4.95 0.09 11.00
CA GLY A 142 -3.56 0.40 11.36
C GLY A 142 -2.73 -0.85 11.63
N THR A 143 -3.31 -1.82 12.34
CA THR A 143 -2.61 -3.07 12.66
C THR A 143 -2.46 -3.98 11.45
N SER A 144 -3.45 -4.02 10.52
CA SER A 144 -3.30 -4.77 9.26
C SER A 144 -2.18 -4.21 8.38
N LEU A 145 -2.05 -2.88 8.31
CA LEU A 145 -0.95 -2.21 7.60
C LEU A 145 0.42 -2.54 8.21
N TYR A 146 0.52 -2.51 9.54
CA TYR A 146 1.76 -2.88 10.24
C TYR A 146 2.17 -4.34 9.98
N LEU A 147 1.21 -5.26 10.05
CA LEU A 147 1.44 -6.70 9.83
C LEU A 147 1.63 -7.05 8.35
N GLY A 148 1.18 -6.20 7.44
CA GLY A 148 1.08 -6.53 6.03
C GLY A 148 0.10 -7.67 5.73
N SER A 149 -0.92 -7.89 6.57
CA SER A 149 -1.87 -9.00 6.43
C SER A 149 -3.28 -8.61 6.87
N ALA A 150 -4.26 -9.42 6.49
CA ALA A 150 -5.64 -9.19 6.89
C ALA A 150 -5.83 -9.44 8.40
N LEU A 151 -6.62 -8.58 9.03
CA LEU A 151 -6.90 -8.66 10.46
C LEU A 151 -8.34 -8.23 10.76
N HIS A 152 -8.95 -8.93 11.71
CA HIS A 152 -10.19 -8.55 12.37
C HIS A 152 -9.87 -8.06 13.79
N VAL A 153 -10.42 -6.93 14.20
CA VAL A 153 -10.29 -6.36 15.55
C VAL A 153 -11.69 -6.05 16.08
N HIS A 154 -12.04 -6.65 17.21
CA HIS A 154 -13.36 -6.54 17.80
C HIS A 154 -13.34 -5.74 19.10
N GLY A 155 -14.23 -4.78 19.24
CA GLY A 155 -14.58 -4.14 20.50
C GLY A 155 -13.38 -3.82 21.40
N PRO A 156 -13.27 -4.48 22.56
CA PRO A 156 -12.23 -4.20 23.55
C PRO A 156 -10.82 -4.62 23.16
N GLU A 157 -10.61 -5.25 22.00
CA GLU A 157 -9.27 -5.48 21.45
C GLU A 157 -8.61 -4.17 20.97
N HIS A 158 -9.42 -3.15 20.65
CA HIS A 158 -8.90 -1.82 20.35
C HIS A 158 -8.19 -1.21 21.55
N TYR A 159 -6.99 -0.67 21.33
CA TYR A 159 -6.17 -0.08 22.39
C TYR A 159 -6.80 1.20 22.98
N CYS A 160 -7.36 2.07 22.11
CA CYS A 160 -7.98 3.31 22.52
C CYS A 160 -9.44 3.12 22.93
N ARG A 161 -9.86 3.72 24.03
CA ARG A 161 -11.21 3.59 24.60
C ARG A 161 -12.32 4.00 23.66
N THR A 162 -12.10 5.06 22.89
CA THR A 162 -13.08 5.59 21.92
C THR A 162 -13.38 4.61 20.79
N HIS A 163 -12.49 3.65 20.54
CA HIS A 163 -12.65 2.65 19.46
C HIS A 163 -13.25 1.33 19.96
N GLN A 164 -13.42 1.15 21.30
CA GLN A 164 -13.87 -0.11 21.88
C GLN A 164 -15.37 -0.41 21.67
N SER A 165 -16.13 0.51 21.11
CA SER A 165 -17.49 0.27 20.63
C SER A 165 -17.54 -0.09 19.15
N TRP A 166 -16.38 -0.24 18.50
CA TRP A 166 -16.27 -0.53 17.09
C TRP A 166 -15.75 -1.94 16.83
N THR A 167 -16.13 -2.50 15.71
CA THR A 167 -15.54 -3.72 15.14
C THR A 167 -15.05 -3.40 13.74
N CYS A 168 -13.84 -3.84 13.43
CA CYS A 168 -13.16 -3.53 12.19
C CYS A 168 -12.56 -4.79 11.57
N SER A 169 -12.75 -4.99 10.28
CA SER A 169 -12.03 -5.98 9.48
C SER A 169 -11.26 -5.26 8.40
N ALA A 170 -9.98 -5.57 8.23
CA ALA A 170 -9.15 -4.93 7.22
C ALA A 170 -8.30 -5.93 6.44
N SER A 171 -7.96 -5.58 5.22
CA SER A 171 -7.03 -6.31 4.36
C SER A 171 -6.15 -5.35 3.60
N VAL A 172 -4.86 -5.66 3.51
CA VAL A 172 -3.89 -4.86 2.75
C VAL A 172 -4.12 -5.01 1.25
N VAL A 173 -3.90 -3.93 0.53
CA VAL A 173 -3.80 -3.89 -0.93
C VAL A 173 -2.32 -3.89 -1.28
N ARG A 174 -1.89 -4.87 -2.07
CA ARG A 174 -0.49 -5.02 -2.48
C ARG A 174 -0.28 -4.62 -3.92
N ASP A 175 0.91 -4.12 -4.18
CA ASP A 175 1.39 -3.93 -5.55
C ASP A 175 1.37 -5.28 -6.29
N PRO A 176 0.79 -5.35 -7.50
CA PRO A 176 0.70 -6.61 -8.24
C PRO A 176 2.06 -7.14 -8.74
N VAL A 177 3.11 -6.31 -8.74
CA VAL A 177 4.42 -6.67 -9.29
C VAL A 177 5.43 -7.04 -8.22
N ASP A 178 5.57 -6.23 -7.15
CA ASP A 178 6.60 -6.43 -6.11
C ASP A 178 6.03 -6.81 -4.74
N GLU A 179 4.71 -7.03 -4.65
CA GLU A 179 3.99 -7.40 -3.41
C GLU A 179 4.12 -6.37 -2.26
N GLY A 180 4.69 -5.20 -2.52
CA GLY A 180 4.75 -4.12 -1.54
C GLY A 180 3.35 -3.65 -1.10
N VAL A 181 3.19 -3.27 0.17
CA VAL A 181 1.91 -2.75 0.66
C VAL A 181 1.68 -1.33 0.12
N LEU A 182 0.60 -1.12 -0.62
CA LEU A 182 0.18 0.17 -1.16
C LEU A 182 -0.81 0.89 -0.25
N GLY A 183 -1.57 0.13 0.51
CA GLY A 183 -2.60 0.63 1.41
C GLY A 183 -3.43 -0.50 1.99
N ALA A 184 -4.58 -0.17 2.57
CA ALA A 184 -5.53 -1.15 3.07
C ALA A 184 -6.98 -0.71 2.85
N LEU A 185 -7.85 -1.70 2.66
CA LEU A 185 -9.29 -1.58 2.77
C LEU A 185 -9.74 -2.10 4.12
N SER A 186 -10.68 -1.39 4.76
CA SER A 186 -11.32 -1.84 6.00
C SER A 186 -12.83 -1.68 5.91
N VAL A 187 -13.55 -2.64 6.48
CA VAL A 187 -14.97 -2.50 6.83
C VAL A 187 -15.04 -2.28 8.34
N ALA A 188 -15.75 -1.25 8.76
CA ALA A 188 -15.90 -0.91 10.17
C ALA A 188 -17.35 -0.51 10.48
N GLY A 189 -17.77 -0.74 11.72
CA GLY A 189 -19.06 -0.33 12.24
C GLY A 189 -19.13 -0.48 13.75
N PRO A 190 -20.17 0.06 14.39
CA PRO A 190 -20.48 -0.25 15.80
C PRO A 190 -20.55 -1.76 16.03
N SER A 191 -20.05 -2.24 17.16
CA SER A 191 -19.90 -3.69 17.43
C SER A 191 -21.22 -4.45 17.47
N ASP A 192 -22.32 -3.78 17.78
CA ASP A 192 -23.68 -4.32 17.78
C ASP A 192 -24.31 -4.47 16.38
N ALA A 193 -23.81 -3.69 15.41
CA ALA A 193 -24.26 -3.75 14.01
C ALA A 193 -23.33 -4.59 13.12
N PHE A 194 -22.19 -5.05 13.64
CA PHE A 194 -21.17 -5.70 12.84
C PHE A 194 -21.49 -7.18 12.54
N ASP A 195 -21.50 -7.55 11.26
CA ASP A 195 -21.69 -8.91 10.78
C ASP A 195 -20.32 -9.57 10.50
N PRO A 196 -20.03 -10.76 11.06
CA PRO A 196 -18.79 -11.52 10.77
C PRO A 196 -18.57 -11.82 9.29
N HIS A 197 -19.64 -11.87 8.46
CA HIS A 197 -19.54 -12.07 7.02
C HIS A 197 -18.88 -10.91 6.28
N LEU A 198 -18.70 -9.75 6.93
CA LEU A 198 -18.00 -8.61 6.35
C LEU A 198 -16.48 -8.83 6.23
N PHE A 199 -15.90 -9.79 6.97
CA PHE A 199 -14.48 -10.12 6.80
C PHE A 199 -14.17 -10.73 5.42
N PRO A 200 -14.88 -11.75 4.93
CA PRO A 200 -14.75 -12.20 3.55
C PRO A 200 -14.97 -11.09 2.51
N LEU A 201 -15.93 -10.18 2.76
CA LEU A 201 -16.18 -9.05 1.87
C LEU A 201 -14.95 -8.14 1.72
N VAL A 202 -14.29 -7.79 2.83
CA VAL A 202 -13.10 -6.93 2.76
C VAL A 202 -11.92 -7.62 2.08
N LEU A 203 -11.77 -8.94 2.26
CA LEU A 203 -10.76 -9.72 1.54
C LEU A 203 -10.99 -9.69 0.04
N ALA A 204 -12.23 -9.96 -0.40
CA ALA A 204 -12.61 -9.92 -1.81
C ALA A 204 -12.46 -8.50 -2.40
N SER A 205 -12.82 -7.48 -1.63
CA SER A 205 -12.70 -6.08 -2.03
C SER A 205 -11.23 -5.68 -2.23
N ALA A 206 -10.34 -6.03 -1.30
CA ALA A 206 -8.91 -5.76 -1.44
C ALA A 206 -8.30 -6.50 -2.64
N ALA A 207 -8.70 -7.76 -2.87
CA ALA A 207 -8.29 -8.53 -4.05
C ALA A 207 -8.80 -7.88 -5.35
N GLY A 208 -10.02 -7.35 -5.36
CA GLY A 208 -10.59 -6.61 -6.50
C GLY A 208 -9.81 -5.34 -6.83
N VAL A 209 -9.40 -4.56 -5.81
CA VAL A 209 -8.55 -3.38 -6.03
C VAL A 209 -7.19 -3.79 -6.59
N ARG A 210 -6.57 -4.85 -6.04
CA ARG A 210 -5.31 -5.38 -6.57
C ARG A 210 -5.43 -5.83 -8.02
N ALA A 211 -6.52 -6.50 -8.39
CA ALA A 211 -6.79 -6.91 -9.77
C ALA A 211 -6.91 -5.71 -10.72
N ALA A 212 -7.61 -4.66 -10.32
CA ALA A 212 -7.72 -3.42 -11.10
C ALA A 212 -6.35 -2.73 -11.28
N LEU A 213 -5.49 -2.76 -10.26
CA LEU A 213 -4.10 -2.26 -10.37
C LEU A 213 -3.28 -3.12 -11.34
N ALA A 214 -3.42 -4.45 -11.30
CA ALA A 214 -2.73 -5.36 -12.19
C ALA A 214 -3.10 -5.13 -13.65
N GLU A 215 -4.40 -5.00 -13.95
CA GLU A 215 -4.89 -4.72 -15.31
C GLU A 215 -4.31 -3.42 -15.88
N ARG A 216 -4.26 -2.36 -15.06
CA ARG A 216 -3.67 -1.09 -15.45
C ARG A 216 -2.17 -1.21 -15.72
N GLU A 217 -1.44 -1.95 -14.88
CA GLU A 217 0.00 -2.15 -15.05
C GLU A 217 0.31 -2.99 -16.29
N ASP A 218 -0.49 -4.02 -16.57
CA ASP A 218 -0.36 -4.83 -17.79
C ASP A 218 -0.59 -4.01 -19.05
N LEU A 219 -1.59 -3.12 -19.04
CA LEU A 219 -1.84 -2.21 -20.17
C LEU A 219 -0.67 -1.25 -20.39
N ARG A 220 -0.12 -0.66 -19.33
CA ARG A 220 1.05 0.23 -19.40
C ARG A 220 2.28 -0.49 -19.93
N ARG A 221 2.52 -1.70 -19.43
CA ARG A 221 3.61 -2.57 -19.88
C ARG A 221 3.48 -2.89 -21.38
N LYS A 222 2.27 -3.21 -21.83
CA LYS A 222 2.00 -3.45 -23.24
C LYS A 222 2.35 -2.23 -24.10
N ARG A 223 1.89 -1.05 -23.73
CA ARG A 223 2.18 0.22 -24.43
C ARG A 223 3.67 0.54 -24.45
N LEU A 224 4.37 0.31 -23.35
CA LEU A 224 5.83 0.49 -23.27
C LEU A 224 6.56 -0.43 -24.25
N LEU A 225 6.17 -1.71 -24.33
CA LEU A 225 6.74 -2.68 -25.25
C LEU A 225 6.44 -2.34 -26.71
N GLU A 226 5.22 -1.92 -27.04
CA GLU A 226 4.83 -1.49 -28.39
C GLU A 226 5.67 -0.29 -28.85
N HIS A 227 5.88 0.69 -27.96
CA HIS A 227 6.74 1.84 -28.25
C HIS A 227 8.20 1.43 -28.51
N ALA A 228 8.74 0.53 -27.68
CA ALA A 228 10.10 0.01 -27.86
C ALA A 228 10.26 -0.77 -29.18
N LEU A 229 9.28 -1.60 -29.55
CA LEU A 229 9.29 -2.32 -30.82
C LEU A 229 9.28 -1.39 -32.03
N ALA A 230 8.51 -0.31 -31.99
CA ALA A 230 8.50 0.71 -33.04
C ALA A 230 9.86 1.39 -33.19
N MET A 231 10.63 1.53 -32.10
CA MET A 231 12.01 2.06 -32.14
C MET A 231 13.00 1.06 -32.76
N LEU A 232 12.90 -0.23 -32.42
CA LEU A 232 13.80 -1.28 -32.92
C LEU A 232 13.68 -1.49 -34.42
N SER A 233 12.48 -1.27 -35.00
CA SER A 233 12.24 -1.41 -36.47
C SER A 233 13.00 -0.36 -37.29
N ARG A 234 13.62 0.65 -36.70
CA ARG A 234 14.38 1.73 -37.36
C ARG A 234 15.89 1.45 -37.49
N ARG A 235 16.34 0.18 -37.58
CA ARG A 235 17.76 -0.21 -37.71
C ARG A 235 18.71 0.38 -36.66
N SER A 236 18.29 0.41 -35.42
CA SER A 236 19.13 0.90 -34.33
C SER A 236 20.24 -0.13 -33.97
N THR A 237 21.48 0.36 -33.84
CA THR A 237 22.59 -0.39 -33.25
C THR A 237 22.63 -0.26 -31.72
N THR A 238 21.70 0.47 -31.14
CA THR A 238 21.61 0.84 -29.75
C THR A 238 21.00 -0.28 -28.92
N GLY A 239 21.59 -0.57 -27.77
CA GLY A 239 20.97 -1.47 -26.78
C GLY A 239 19.84 -0.78 -26.03
N LEU A 240 18.76 -1.49 -25.70
CA LEU A 240 17.60 -0.93 -25.02
C LEU A 240 17.32 -1.65 -23.70
N MET A 241 17.05 -0.85 -22.66
CA MET A 241 16.45 -1.30 -21.41
C MET A 241 15.13 -0.55 -21.17
N LEU A 242 14.12 -1.29 -20.75
CA LEU A 242 12.79 -0.75 -20.45
C LEU A 242 12.53 -0.83 -18.96
N PHE A 243 12.09 0.26 -18.39
CA PHE A 243 11.71 0.35 -16.99
C PHE A 243 10.25 0.78 -16.88
N ASP A 244 9.53 0.19 -15.91
CA ASP A 244 8.18 0.63 -15.59
C ASP A 244 8.17 2.01 -14.87
N ARG A 245 6.99 2.48 -14.52
CA ARG A 245 6.78 3.78 -13.84
C ARG A 245 7.45 3.85 -12.46
N ARG A 246 7.75 2.72 -11.82
CA ARG A 246 8.40 2.63 -10.52
C ARG A 246 9.91 2.41 -10.61
N GLY A 247 10.47 2.46 -11.83
CA GLY A 247 11.87 2.23 -12.06
C GLY A 247 12.28 0.77 -11.92
N ARG A 248 11.34 -0.18 -12.09
CA ARG A 248 11.64 -1.62 -12.11
C ARG A 248 11.93 -2.05 -13.55
N LEU A 249 12.95 -2.90 -13.72
CA LEU A 249 13.31 -3.40 -15.02
C LEU A 249 12.19 -4.29 -15.59
N VAL A 250 11.67 -3.92 -16.76
CA VAL A 250 10.71 -4.72 -17.51
C VAL A 250 11.44 -5.72 -18.43
N THR A 251 12.43 -5.23 -19.19
CA THR A 251 13.28 -6.06 -20.05
C THR A 251 14.54 -5.31 -20.48
N ALA A 252 15.55 -6.06 -20.89
CA ALA A 252 16.77 -5.55 -21.50
C ALA A 252 17.13 -6.43 -22.71
N ASP A 253 17.48 -5.84 -23.83
CA ASP A 253 17.97 -6.60 -24.99
C ASP A 253 19.42 -7.08 -24.81
N ALA A 254 19.89 -7.97 -25.68
CA ALA A 254 21.23 -8.55 -25.58
C ALA A 254 22.34 -7.48 -25.71
N ARG A 255 22.11 -6.42 -26.48
CA ARG A 255 23.09 -5.33 -26.66
C ARG A 255 23.21 -4.47 -25.42
N ALA A 256 22.09 -4.15 -24.77
CA ALA A 256 22.10 -3.44 -23.49
C ALA A 256 22.81 -4.26 -22.41
N ARG A 257 22.57 -5.56 -22.33
CA ARG A 257 23.26 -6.47 -21.40
C ARG A 257 24.78 -6.50 -21.67
N SER A 258 25.21 -6.58 -22.94
CA SER A 258 26.63 -6.50 -23.29
C SER A 258 27.25 -5.16 -22.92
N ALA A 259 26.55 -4.05 -23.15
CA ALA A 259 27.01 -2.72 -22.75
C ALA A 259 27.17 -2.61 -21.22
N LEU A 260 26.20 -3.11 -20.45
CA LEU A 260 26.31 -3.17 -18.99
C LEU A 260 27.50 -3.99 -18.51
N ALA A 261 27.72 -5.16 -19.13
CA ALA A 261 28.90 -5.99 -18.82
C ALA A 261 30.20 -5.23 -19.06
N SER A 262 30.29 -4.48 -20.17
CA SER A 262 31.45 -3.63 -20.48
C SER A 262 31.66 -2.47 -19.47
N LEU A 263 30.58 -2.02 -18.84
CA LEU A 263 30.61 -1.03 -17.77
C LEU A 263 30.87 -1.62 -16.40
N GLY A 264 31.06 -2.94 -16.27
CA GLY A 264 31.25 -3.61 -14.98
C GLY A 264 29.97 -3.75 -14.12
N ALA A 265 28.79 -3.67 -14.76
CA ALA A 265 27.49 -3.73 -14.11
C ALA A 265 26.67 -4.99 -14.49
N ALA A 266 27.35 -6.11 -14.75
CA ALA A 266 26.72 -7.35 -15.22
C ALA A 266 26.02 -8.16 -14.11
N ASP A 267 25.98 -7.69 -12.89
CA ASP A 267 25.35 -8.39 -11.79
C ASP A 267 23.82 -8.31 -11.90
N ASP A 268 23.15 -9.49 -12.01
CA ASP A 268 21.69 -9.60 -12.06
C ASP A 268 21.02 -8.98 -10.81
N GLY A 269 21.69 -8.93 -9.68
CA GLY A 269 21.21 -8.26 -8.45
C GLY A 269 21.09 -6.74 -8.64
N ALA A 270 22.05 -6.12 -9.31
CA ALA A 270 22.02 -4.67 -9.60
C ALA A 270 20.91 -4.31 -10.60
N LEU A 271 20.53 -5.23 -11.47
CA LEU A 271 19.45 -5.08 -12.46
C LEU A 271 18.06 -5.38 -11.87
N ALA A 272 17.98 -6.23 -10.86
CA ALA A 272 16.73 -6.54 -10.15
C ALA A 272 16.30 -5.40 -9.21
N ALA A 273 17.23 -4.51 -8.83
CA ALA A 273 16.92 -3.40 -7.94
C ALA A 273 16.09 -2.32 -8.65
N ARG A 274 15.09 -1.82 -7.93
CA ARG A 274 14.30 -0.66 -8.34
C ARG A 274 15.20 0.58 -8.42
N ILE A 275 15.18 1.27 -9.56
CA ILE A 275 15.93 2.51 -9.76
C ILE A 275 15.06 3.69 -9.36
N VAL A 276 15.26 4.19 -8.14
CA VAL A 276 14.46 5.30 -7.57
C VAL A 276 14.49 6.54 -8.45
N ALA A 277 15.60 6.82 -9.13
CA ALA A 277 15.73 7.94 -10.05
C ALA A 277 14.80 7.86 -11.29
N LEU A 278 14.27 6.69 -11.61
CA LEU A 278 13.31 6.47 -12.70
C LEU A 278 11.87 6.36 -12.19
N ASP A 279 11.66 6.35 -10.87
CA ASP A 279 10.34 6.24 -10.27
C ASP A 279 9.56 7.55 -10.37
N VAL A 280 8.41 7.53 -11.06
CA VAL A 280 7.54 8.71 -11.20
C VAL A 280 6.84 9.12 -9.91
N PHE A 281 6.82 8.23 -8.92
CA PHE A 281 6.23 8.44 -7.59
C PHE A 281 7.27 8.91 -6.57
N ALA A 282 8.57 8.77 -6.86
CA ALA A 282 9.62 9.41 -6.10
C ALA A 282 9.50 10.92 -6.30
N GLY A 283 9.37 11.67 -5.23
CA GLY A 283 9.18 13.12 -5.28
C GLY A 283 10.33 13.87 -6.01
N PRO A 284 10.25 15.18 -6.14
CA PRO A 284 11.22 16.00 -6.90
C PRO A 284 12.65 15.99 -6.31
N GLU A 285 12.84 15.46 -5.12
CA GLU A 285 14.14 15.43 -4.41
C GLU A 285 15.07 14.27 -4.81
N VAL A 286 14.71 13.50 -5.86
CA VAL A 286 15.57 12.39 -6.31
C VAL A 286 16.83 12.97 -6.95
N SER A 287 17.92 12.96 -6.19
CA SER A 287 19.23 13.45 -6.60
C SER A 287 19.86 12.57 -7.68
N VAL A 288 20.62 13.19 -8.60
CA VAL A 288 21.53 12.49 -9.53
C VAL A 288 22.50 11.55 -8.79
N ALA A 289 22.77 11.79 -7.51
CA ALA A 289 23.57 10.90 -6.66
C ALA A 289 22.92 9.53 -6.44
N GLN A 290 21.63 9.38 -6.59
CA GLN A 290 20.88 8.12 -6.48
C GLN A 290 20.82 7.34 -7.81
N MET A 291 21.38 7.91 -8.89
CA MET A 291 21.50 7.19 -10.17
C MET A 291 22.64 6.18 -10.08
N PRO A 292 22.40 4.91 -10.47
CA PRO A 292 23.47 3.94 -10.64
C PRO A 292 24.54 4.49 -11.58
N PHE A 293 25.82 4.17 -11.31
CA PHE A 293 26.95 4.69 -12.09
C PHE A 293 26.81 4.38 -13.60
N TRP A 294 26.30 3.21 -13.94
CA TRP A 294 26.10 2.77 -15.32
C TRP A 294 24.98 3.49 -16.06
N LEU A 295 24.06 4.16 -15.34
CA LEU A 295 22.96 4.94 -15.92
C LEU A 295 23.41 6.38 -16.24
N ARG A 296 24.49 6.85 -15.58
CA ARG A 296 25.02 8.19 -15.77
C ARG A 296 25.59 8.32 -17.19
N GLY A 297 25.15 9.37 -17.92
CA GLY A 297 25.56 9.61 -19.30
C GLY A 297 24.85 8.75 -20.34
N GLN A 298 23.90 7.90 -19.98
CA GLN A 298 23.05 7.21 -20.92
C GLN A 298 21.88 8.09 -21.36
N TRP A 299 21.35 7.80 -22.53
CA TRP A 299 20.14 8.45 -23.01
C TRP A 299 18.93 7.84 -22.32
N VAL A 300 18.21 8.67 -21.57
CA VAL A 300 17.01 8.29 -20.80
C VAL A 300 15.82 9.01 -21.40
N GLU A 301 14.82 8.24 -21.84
CA GLU A 301 13.61 8.77 -22.49
C GLU A 301 12.36 8.29 -21.74
N ALA A 302 11.52 9.24 -21.32
CA ALA A 302 10.20 8.91 -20.78
C ALA A 302 9.25 8.52 -21.91
N VAL A 303 8.56 7.40 -21.75
CA VAL A 303 7.53 6.94 -22.70
C VAL A 303 6.17 7.44 -22.21
N ILE A 304 5.54 8.27 -23.02
CA ILE A 304 4.22 8.81 -22.78
C ILE A 304 3.23 8.14 -23.73
N ALA A 305 2.11 7.65 -23.20
CA ALA A 305 0.99 7.14 -23.96
C ALA A 305 -0.32 7.62 -23.33
N ASP A 306 -1.23 8.17 -24.12
CA ASP A 306 -2.49 8.77 -23.68
C ASP A 306 -2.32 9.77 -22.52
N ASP A 307 -1.36 10.67 -22.65
CA ASP A 307 -0.97 11.71 -21.68
C ASP A 307 -0.45 11.16 -20.32
N GLU A 308 -0.23 9.84 -20.23
CA GLU A 308 0.35 9.19 -19.06
C GLU A 308 1.76 8.70 -19.36
N ARG A 309 2.71 8.92 -18.40
CA ARG A 309 4.02 8.26 -18.47
C ARG A 309 3.86 6.79 -18.13
N VAL A 310 4.05 5.90 -19.13
CA VAL A 310 3.90 4.45 -18.98
C VAL A 310 5.20 3.75 -18.58
N GLY A 311 6.34 4.41 -18.75
CA GLY A 311 7.65 3.88 -18.36
C GLY A 311 8.79 4.73 -18.86
N THR A 312 9.98 4.14 -18.88
CA THR A 312 11.23 4.78 -19.31
C THR A 312 12.03 3.83 -20.19
N ILE A 313 12.61 4.35 -21.26
CA ILE A 313 13.58 3.68 -22.09
C ILE A 313 14.96 4.24 -21.80
N VAL A 314 15.93 3.36 -21.56
CA VAL A 314 17.35 3.69 -21.48
C VAL A 314 18.05 3.13 -22.70
N LYS A 315 18.78 4.00 -23.43
CA LYS A 315 19.51 3.64 -24.64
C LYS A 315 21.00 3.61 -24.38
N PHE A 316 21.62 2.51 -24.72
CA PHE A 316 23.06 2.32 -24.70
C PHE A 316 23.61 2.51 -26.11
N PRO A 317 24.42 3.52 -26.40
CA PRO A 317 25.03 3.67 -27.70
C PRO A 317 25.81 2.38 -28.02
N GLY A 318 25.67 1.87 -29.25
CA GLY A 318 26.45 0.72 -29.71
C GLY A 318 27.93 1.01 -29.54
N ALA A 319 28.71 0.00 -29.15
CA ALA A 319 30.15 0.13 -29.12
C ALA A 319 30.59 0.71 -30.47
N LEU A 320 31.11 1.94 -30.46
CA LEU A 320 31.82 2.49 -31.60
C LEU A 320 32.88 1.46 -32.00
N GLN A 321 32.85 1.01 -33.21
CA GLN A 321 33.99 0.32 -33.82
C GLN A 321 35.18 1.28 -33.75
N VAL A 322 35.89 1.23 -32.61
CA VAL A 322 37.21 1.85 -32.51
C VAL A 322 38.15 0.89 -33.20
N GLY A 323 38.44 1.17 -34.40
CA GLY A 323 39.50 0.45 -35.08
C GLY A 323 39.29 0.22 -36.54
N ALA A 324 39.70 1.15 -37.38
CA ALA A 324 40.40 0.95 -38.62
C ALA A 324 40.57 2.28 -39.36
N ASP A 325 41.39 3.14 -38.83
CA ASP A 325 42.10 4.16 -39.60
C ASP A 325 43.37 4.55 -38.83
N ARG A 326 44.31 3.63 -38.90
CA ARG A 326 45.73 3.92 -38.74
C ARG A 326 46.48 3.05 -39.74
N GLU A 327 46.59 3.54 -40.95
CA GLU A 327 47.74 3.35 -41.84
C GLU A 327 48.01 4.69 -42.56
#